data_7740338f9d53e9de2e8fd12ef6c97e31
#
_entry.id   7740338f9d53e9de2e8fd12ef6c97e31
#
_cell.length_a   1.000
_cell.length_b   1.000
_cell.length_c   1.000
_cell.angle_alpha   90.00
_cell.angle_beta   90.00
_cell.angle_gamma   90.00
#
_symmetry.space_group_name_H-M   'P 1'
#
loop_
_entity.id
_entity.type
_entity.pdbx_description
1 polymer ?
#
loop_
_entity_poly.entity_id
_entity_poly.type
_entity_poly.pdbx_seq_one_letter_code
_entity_poly.pdbx_strand_id
1 'polypeptide(L)'
;MKKLIVLTGAGISAESGLATFRDSGGLWEGYQVEDVATPEAWRKNQELVLEFYNQRRKAALEAKPTRGHAILAELQNYFDVIIITQNVDDLHERAGSRNVVHLHGSLFESRSTLDPTLTYKIEGWELNRGDKCERGSQLRPNIVWFGEAVPMMETAAQIAATSDIFLIVGTSLVVYPAARLIDYVPDQIKKYV
;
A
#
# COMPACT_ATOMS: atom_id res chain seq x y z
N MET A 1 6.27 -8.56 -25.15
CA MET A 1 5.72 -9.49 -24.12
C MET A 1 4.29 -9.09 -23.82
N LYS A 2 3.42 -10.04 -23.40
CA LYS A 2 2.07 -9.70 -22.94
C LYS A 2 2.15 -8.93 -21.62
N LYS A 3 1.25 -7.97 -21.43
CA LYS A 3 1.12 -7.23 -20.17
C LYS A 3 0.34 -8.03 -19.15
N LEU A 4 0.98 -8.35 -18.05
CA LEU A 4 0.39 -8.95 -16.87
C LEU A 4 0.22 -7.88 -15.78
N ILE A 5 -1.03 -7.48 -15.55
CA ILE A 5 -1.34 -6.57 -14.46
C ILE A 5 -1.78 -7.38 -13.25
N VAL A 6 -1.19 -7.09 -12.10
CA VAL A 6 -1.45 -7.83 -10.86
C VAL A 6 -1.97 -6.85 -9.81
N LEU A 7 -3.18 -7.10 -9.31
CA LEU A 7 -3.72 -6.38 -8.15
C LEU A 7 -3.43 -7.19 -6.89
N THR A 8 -2.71 -6.60 -5.94
CA THR A 8 -2.40 -7.27 -4.68
C THR A 8 -2.98 -6.54 -3.46
N GLY A 9 -3.22 -7.29 -2.40
CA GLY A 9 -3.65 -6.78 -1.10
C GLY A 9 -2.90 -7.46 0.04
N ALA A 10 -3.27 -7.17 1.28
CA ALA A 10 -2.53 -7.55 2.48
C ALA A 10 -2.33 -9.05 2.67
N GLY A 11 -3.19 -9.88 2.07
CA GLY A 11 -3.07 -11.35 2.14
C GLY A 11 -1.77 -11.88 1.54
N ILE A 12 -1.14 -11.21 0.54
CA ILE A 12 0.15 -11.65 0.01
C ILE A 12 1.30 -11.49 1.01
N SER A 13 1.17 -10.53 1.96
CA SER A 13 2.16 -10.23 3.00
C SER A 13 1.83 -10.93 4.35
N ALA A 14 0.71 -11.66 4.46
CA ALA A 14 0.29 -12.29 5.71
C ALA A 14 1.33 -13.30 6.23
N GLU A 15 1.88 -14.14 5.36
CA GLU A 15 2.94 -15.10 5.73
C GLU A 15 4.27 -14.43 6.09
N SER A 16 4.43 -13.13 5.80
CA SER A 16 5.58 -12.32 6.25
C SER A 16 5.45 -11.86 7.70
N GLY A 17 4.33 -12.16 8.37
CA GLY A 17 4.04 -11.72 9.72
C GLY A 17 3.43 -10.31 9.81
N LEU A 18 3.06 -9.72 8.66
CA LEU A 18 2.37 -8.43 8.63
C LEU A 18 0.85 -8.66 8.75
N ALA A 19 0.27 -8.14 9.82
CA ALA A 19 -1.16 -8.31 10.07
C ALA A 19 -2.01 -7.71 8.94
N THR A 20 -2.99 -8.49 8.49
CA THR A 20 -3.98 -8.03 7.54
C THR A 20 -5.10 -7.26 8.27
N PHE A 21 -5.80 -6.40 7.57
CA PHE A 21 -6.92 -5.62 8.11
C PHE A 21 -8.07 -6.47 8.72
N ARG A 22 -8.12 -7.79 8.42
CA ARG A 22 -9.19 -8.70 8.84
C ARG A 22 -8.84 -9.65 9.98
N ASP A 23 -7.56 -9.80 10.32
CA ASP A 23 -7.11 -10.89 11.19
C ASP A 23 -7.46 -10.70 12.66
N SER A 24 -7.93 -9.54 13.08
CA SER A 24 -8.10 -9.17 14.49
C SER A 24 -9.54 -8.78 14.89
N GLY A 25 -10.56 -9.41 14.28
CA GLY A 25 -11.94 -9.16 14.69
C GLY A 25 -12.43 -7.71 14.52
N GLY A 26 -11.92 -7.01 13.49
CA GLY A 26 -12.20 -5.60 13.21
C GLY A 26 -11.17 -4.63 13.78
N LEU A 27 -10.18 -5.14 14.51
CA LEU A 27 -9.04 -4.36 14.97
C LEU A 27 -7.86 -4.51 14.01
N TRP A 28 -7.11 -3.45 13.80
CA TRP A 28 -5.86 -3.46 13.05
C TRP A 28 -4.70 -3.34 14.04
N GLU A 29 -3.91 -4.40 14.23
CA GLU A 29 -2.83 -4.46 15.23
C GLU A 29 -3.33 -4.10 16.67
N GLY A 30 -4.55 -4.48 17.00
CA GLY A 30 -5.15 -4.16 18.30
C GLY A 30 -5.81 -2.79 18.41
N TYR A 31 -5.80 -1.97 17.36
CA TYR A 31 -6.41 -0.64 17.33
C TYR A 31 -7.67 -0.61 16.46
N GLN A 32 -8.63 0.22 16.83
CA GLN A 32 -9.71 0.58 15.93
C GLN A 32 -9.15 1.41 14.77
N VAL A 33 -9.61 1.15 13.56
CA VAL A 33 -9.15 1.87 12.37
C VAL A 33 -9.40 3.37 12.47
N GLU A 34 -10.53 3.72 13.05
CA GLU A 34 -10.97 5.09 13.30
C GLU A 34 -10.02 5.86 14.21
N ASP A 35 -9.25 5.17 15.06
CA ASP A 35 -8.30 5.79 15.99
C ASP A 35 -6.89 5.97 15.42
N VAL A 36 -6.54 5.29 14.31
CA VAL A 36 -5.16 5.29 13.79
C VAL A 36 -5.03 5.55 12.29
N ALA A 37 -6.10 5.39 11.51
CA ALA A 37 -6.01 5.43 10.05
C ALA A 37 -7.08 6.34 9.39
N THR A 38 -7.36 7.47 10.01
CA THR A 38 -8.27 8.51 9.50
C THR A 38 -7.70 9.92 9.72
N PRO A 39 -8.12 10.93 8.93
CA PRO A 39 -7.77 12.32 9.21
C PRO A 39 -8.26 12.81 10.57
N GLU A 40 -9.38 12.26 11.07
CA GLU A 40 -9.94 12.52 12.39
C GLU A 40 -9.03 12.04 13.51
N ALA A 41 -8.52 10.79 13.38
CA ALA A 41 -7.53 10.22 14.29
C ALA A 41 -6.30 11.12 14.41
N TRP A 42 -5.76 11.56 13.28
CA TRP A 42 -4.61 12.46 13.22
C TRP A 42 -4.85 13.77 13.95
N ARG A 43 -6.03 14.38 13.77
CA ARG A 43 -6.39 15.63 14.47
C ARG A 43 -6.57 15.41 15.97
N LYS A 44 -7.08 14.25 16.37
CA LYS A 44 -7.39 13.91 17.77
C LYS A 44 -6.12 13.53 18.55
N ASN A 45 -5.27 12.69 17.96
CA ASN A 45 -4.09 12.17 18.65
C ASN A 45 -2.96 11.80 17.67
N GLN A 46 -2.12 12.79 17.32
CA GLN A 46 -0.99 12.57 16.42
C GLN A 46 0.04 11.58 16.97
N GLU A 47 0.25 11.56 18.29
CA GLU A 47 1.23 10.67 18.92
C GLU A 47 0.82 9.22 18.76
N LEU A 48 -0.45 8.89 18.98
CA LEU A 48 -0.97 7.55 18.78
C LEU A 48 -0.83 7.10 17.32
N VAL A 49 -1.18 7.98 16.37
CA VAL A 49 -1.07 7.67 14.93
C VAL A 49 0.39 7.45 14.53
N LEU A 50 1.31 8.32 14.97
CA LEU A 50 2.74 8.17 14.69
C LEU A 50 3.28 6.86 15.26
N GLU A 51 2.97 6.55 16.53
CA GLU A 51 3.38 5.30 17.18
C GLU A 51 2.86 4.07 16.43
N PHE A 52 1.59 4.05 16.06
CA PHE A 52 1.00 2.97 15.28
C PHE A 52 1.77 2.72 13.96
N TYR A 53 2.06 3.78 13.19
CA TYR A 53 2.80 3.63 11.94
C TYR A 53 4.29 3.34 12.15
N ASN A 54 4.89 3.79 13.24
CA ASN A 54 6.27 3.45 13.62
C ASN A 54 6.40 1.95 13.90
N GLN A 55 5.49 1.37 14.68
CA GLN A 55 5.49 -0.07 14.96
C GLN A 55 5.29 -0.89 13.67
N ARG A 56 4.38 -0.47 12.80
CA ARG A 56 4.17 -1.13 11.51
C ARG A 56 5.38 -1.04 10.60
N ARG A 57 6.06 0.10 10.58
CA ARG A 57 7.30 0.30 9.79
C ARG A 57 8.41 -0.58 10.31
N LYS A 58 8.57 -0.67 11.63
CA LYS A 58 9.54 -1.56 12.28
C LYS A 58 9.27 -3.01 11.90
N ALA A 59 8.03 -3.48 12.02
CA ALA A 59 7.65 -4.83 11.62
C ALA A 59 7.90 -5.09 10.11
N ALA A 60 7.60 -4.12 9.25
CA ALA A 60 7.85 -4.24 7.82
C ALA A 60 9.34 -4.33 7.46
N LEU A 61 10.21 -3.63 8.19
CA LEU A 61 11.67 -3.74 8.01
C LEU A 61 12.20 -5.16 8.33
N GLU A 62 11.63 -5.80 9.33
CA GLU A 62 12.01 -7.15 9.77
C GLU A 62 11.39 -8.26 8.90
N ALA A 63 10.25 -7.97 8.27
CA ALA A 63 9.53 -8.91 7.42
C ALA A 63 10.33 -9.30 6.18
N LYS A 64 10.08 -10.51 5.65
CA LYS A 64 10.70 -11.01 4.42
C LYS A 64 9.62 -11.26 3.37
N PRO A 65 9.92 -11.02 2.09
CA PRO A 65 8.99 -11.37 1.01
C PRO A 65 8.55 -12.82 1.08
N THR A 66 7.27 -13.07 0.82
CA THR A 66 6.72 -14.42 0.72
C THR A 66 7.07 -15.07 -0.62
N ARG A 67 6.76 -16.36 -0.76
CA ARG A 67 6.85 -17.05 -2.06
C ARG A 67 5.98 -16.39 -3.12
N GLY A 68 4.83 -15.82 -2.75
CA GLY A 68 3.96 -15.07 -3.67
C GLY A 68 4.67 -13.86 -4.29
N HIS A 69 5.35 -13.05 -3.47
CA HIS A 69 6.15 -11.92 -3.97
C HIS A 69 7.27 -12.38 -4.92
N ALA A 70 7.98 -13.46 -4.56
CA ALA A 70 9.06 -14.00 -5.39
C ALA A 70 8.55 -14.49 -6.75
N ILE A 71 7.41 -15.21 -6.79
CA ILE A 71 6.81 -15.68 -8.03
C ILE A 71 6.43 -14.49 -8.94
N LEU A 72 5.82 -13.43 -8.39
CA LEU A 72 5.47 -12.26 -9.18
C LEU A 72 6.71 -11.58 -9.77
N ALA A 73 7.82 -11.53 -9.04
CA ALA A 73 9.09 -11.05 -9.55
C ALA A 73 9.66 -11.97 -10.65
N GLU A 74 9.58 -13.31 -10.50
CA GLU A 74 10.02 -14.27 -11.51
C GLU A 74 9.22 -14.16 -12.83
N LEU A 75 7.91 -13.85 -12.75
CA LEU A 75 7.06 -13.67 -13.93
C LEU A 75 7.51 -12.55 -14.87
N GLN A 76 8.33 -11.60 -14.40
CA GLN A 76 8.93 -10.55 -15.22
C GLN A 76 9.88 -11.10 -16.33
N ASN A 77 10.30 -12.35 -16.22
CA ASN A 77 11.08 -13.01 -17.26
C ASN A 77 10.23 -13.42 -18.47
N TYR A 78 8.92 -13.48 -18.31
CA TYR A 78 7.98 -13.99 -19.31
C TYR A 78 6.93 -12.96 -19.76
N PHE A 79 6.67 -11.96 -18.90
CA PHE A 79 5.62 -10.95 -19.08
C PHE A 79 6.16 -9.54 -18.79
N ASP A 80 5.50 -8.54 -19.36
CA ASP A 80 5.61 -7.16 -18.89
C ASP A 80 4.70 -7.02 -17.67
N VAL A 81 5.27 -7.18 -16.47
CA VAL A 81 4.54 -7.24 -15.20
C VAL A 81 4.45 -5.85 -14.60
N ILE A 82 3.23 -5.42 -14.28
CA ILE A 82 2.97 -4.23 -13.45
C ILE A 82 2.13 -4.67 -12.27
N ILE A 83 2.62 -4.40 -11.06
CA ILE A 83 1.92 -4.68 -9.81
C ILE A 83 1.23 -3.41 -9.35
N ILE A 84 -0.07 -3.49 -9.12
CA ILE A 84 -0.86 -2.46 -8.43
C ILE A 84 -1.15 -3.01 -7.04
N THR A 85 -0.59 -2.40 -6.01
CA THR A 85 -0.73 -2.91 -4.65
C THR A 85 -1.51 -1.97 -3.75
N GLN A 86 -2.38 -2.55 -2.92
CA GLN A 86 -3.03 -1.87 -1.81
C GLN A 86 -2.12 -1.82 -0.58
N ASN A 87 -1.03 -2.61 -0.59
CA ASN A 87 -0.09 -2.67 0.50
C ASN A 87 0.78 -1.42 0.55
N VAL A 88 1.23 -1.11 1.75
CA VAL A 88 2.09 0.04 2.05
C VAL A 88 3.51 -0.39 2.46
N ASP A 89 3.75 -1.72 2.53
CA ASP A 89 5.09 -2.31 2.67
C ASP A 89 5.86 -2.30 1.33
N ASP A 90 7.15 -2.62 1.36
CA ASP A 90 8.06 -2.66 0.21
C ASP A 90 8.44 -4.10 -0.20
N LEU A 91 7.63 -5.09 0.18
CA LEU A 91 7.98 -6.50 -0.02
C LEU A 91 8.01 -6.92 -1.49
N HIS A 92 7.22 -6.27 -2.36
CA HIS A 92 7.29 -6.50 -3.80
C HIS A 92 8.64 -6.08 -4.37
N GLU A 93 9.11 -4.88 -4.04
CA GLU A 93 10.41 -4.34 -4.48
C GLU A 93 11.54 -5.19 -3.91
N ARG A 94 11.47 -5.55 -2.64
CA ARG A 94 12.47 -6.41 -1.98
C ARG A 94 12.53 -7.82 -2.56
N ALA A 95 11.44 -8.30 -3.15
CA ALA A 95 11.43 -9.55 -3.92
C ALA A 95 12.01 -9.41 -5.33
N GLY A 96 12.25 -8.18 -5.80
CA GLY A 96 12.80 -7.89 -7.13
C GLY A 96 11.77 -7.45 -8.18
N SER A 97 10.53 -7.13 -7.78
CA SER A 97 9.54 -6.53 -8.69
C SER A 97 9.95 -5.11 -9.05
N ARG A 98 9.95 -4.80 -10.36
CA ARG A 98 10.47 -3.53 -10.90
C ARG A 98 9.43 -2.45 -11.08
N ASN A 99 8.20 -2.84 -11.42
CA ASN A 99 7.11 -1.92 -11.71
C ASN A 99 6.00 -2.13 -10.67
N VAL A 100 6.05 -1.36 -9.58
CA VAL A 100 5.07 -1.42 -8.49
C VAL A 100 4.39 -0.06 -8.33
N VAL A 101 3.07 -0.07 -8.30
CA VAL A 101 2.22 1.10 -8.08
C VAL A 101 1.52 0.95 -6.74
N HIS A 102 1.89 1.77 -5.77
CA HIS A 102 1.27 1.80 -4.45
C HIS A 102 0.03 2.70 -4.46
N LEU A 103 -1.16 2.10 -4.31
CA LEU A 103 -2.42 2.84 -4.26
C LEU A 103 -2.57 3.69 -3.00
N HIS A 104 -2.07 3.17 -1.89
CA HIS A 104 -2.31 3.75 -0.58
C HIS A 104 -1.05 4.38 0.05
N GLY A 105 -0.02 4.67 -0.76
CA GLY A 105 1.23 5.26 -0.30
C GLY A 105 2.23 4.24 0.26
N SER A 106 3.20 4.70 1.04
CA SER A 106 4.31 3.89 1.54
C SER A 106 4.56 4.11 3.02
N LEU A 107 4.84 3.02 3.76
CA LEU A 107 5.29 3.08 5.17
C LEU A 107 6.63 3.81 5.31
N PHE A 108 7.47 3.77 4.26
CA PHE A 108 8.84 4.29 4.29
C PHE A 108 8.95 5.74 3.85
N GLU A 109 7.80 6.40 3.68
CA GLU A 109 7.72 7.80 3.32
C GLU A 109 6.86 8.59 4.31
N SER A 110 7.24 9.84 4.50
CA SER A 110 6.43 10.86 5.16
C SER A 110 6.04 11.95 4.18
N ARG A 111 5.00 12.70 4.50
CA ARG A 111 4.60 13.88 3.74
C ARG A 111 4.26 15.05 4.66
N SER A 112 4.40 16.27 4.14
CA SER A 112 3.98 17.47 4.83
C SER A 112 2.46 17.48 5.06
N THR A 113 2.03 17.91 6.24
CA THR A 113 0.61 18.15 6.53
C THR A 113 0.05 19.39 5.85
N LEU A 114 0.93 20.33 5.46
CA LEU A 114 0.54 21.57 4.78
C LEU A 114 0.49 21.39 3.25
N ASP A 115 1.47 20.68 2.71
CA ASP A 115 1.63 20.49 1.26
C ASP A 115 1.91 19.00 0.97
N PRO A 116 0.90 18.22 0.55
CA PRO A 116 1.05 16.78 0.35
C PRO A 116 1.98 16.41 -0.81
N THR A 117 2.42 17.36 -1.63
CA THR A 117 3.42 17.12 -2.69
C THR A 117 4.84 17.03 -2.13
N LEU A 118 5.07 17.55 -0.93
CA LEU A 118 6.35 17.46 -0.24
C LEU A 118 6.44 16.13 0.51
N THR A 119 7.15 15.19 -0.10
CA THR A 119 7.36 13.84 0.45
C THR A 119 8.83 13.60 0.77
N TYR A 120 9.09 12.80 1.80
CA TYR A 120 10.43 12.52 2.31
C TYR A 120 10.57 11.06 2.64
N LYS A 121 11.71 10.48 2.31
CA LYS A 121 12.06 9.14 2.76
C LYS A 121 12.29 9.16 4.28
N ILE A 122 11.80 8.15 4.98
CA ILE A 122 12.04 7.96 6.41
C ILE A 122 13.29 7.07 6.55
N GLU A 123 14.30 7.61 7.24
CA GLU A 123 15.48 6.84 7.59
C GLU A 123 15.20 6.03 8.87
N GLY A 124 15.32 4.69 8.77
CA GLY A 124 14.94 3.79 9.86
C GLY A 124 13.43 3.58 9.98
N TRP A 125 12.93 3.55 11.22
CA TRP A 125 11.52 3.22 11.47
C TRP A 125 10.73 4.33 12.18
N GLU A 126 11.38 5.38 12.67
CA GLU A 126 10.74 6.42 13.48
C GLU A 126 10.36 7.64 12.65
N LEU A 127 9.16 8.12 12.87
CA LEU A 127 8.67 9.44 12.49
C LEU A 127 8.00 10.02 13.74
N ASN A 128 8.52 11.13 14.24
CA ASN A 128 8.16 11.64 15.56
C ASN A 128 7.41 12.97 15.48
N ARG A 129 6.72 13.30 16.57
CA ARG A 129 6.16 14.62 16.74
C ARG A 129 7.30 15.64 16.84
N GLY A 130 7.20 16.70 16.04
CA GLY A 130 8.25 17.70 15.89
C GLY A 130 9.10 17.54 14.62
N ASP A 131 9.02 16.38 13.93
CA ASP A 131 9.61 16.22 12.60
C ASP A 131 8.82 17.07 11.60
N LYS A 132 9.51 18.02 10.96
CA LYS A 132 8.87 19.03 10.13
C LYS A 132 9.46 19.06 8.73
N CYS A 133 8.64 19.45 7.77
CA CYS A 133 9.12 19.82 6.44
C CYS A 133 9.82 21.16 6.45
N GLU A 134 10.46 21.55 5.33
CA GLU A 134 11.14 22.83 5.14
C GLU A 134 10.22 24.05 5.30
N ARG A 135 8.89 23.86 5.20
CA ARG A 135 7.89 24.90 5.47
C ARG A 135 7.42 24.94 6.94
N GLY A 136 8.06 24.16 7.81
CA GLY A 136 7.79 24.14 9.25
C GLY A 136 6.54 23.37 9.69
N SER A 137 5.84 22.66 8.78
CA SER A 137 4.69 21.84 9.16
C SER A 137 5.09 20.44 9.59
N GLN A 138 4.33 19.86 10.52
CA GLN A 138 4.51 18.48 10.98
C GLN A 138 4.46 17.50 9.79
N LEU A 139 5.38 16.56 9.78
CA LEU A 139 5.34 15.41 8.87
C LEU A 139 4.36 14.35 9.40
N ARG A 140 3.64 13.74 8.49
CA ARG A 140 2.78 12.57 8.75
C ARG A 140 3.21 11.40 7.87
N PRO A 141 2.82 10.14 8.19
CA PRO A 141 3.02 9.02 7.28
C PRO A 141 2.42 9.30 5.89
N ASN A 142 3.15 8.98 4.82
CA ASN A 142 2.65 9.13 3.45
C ASN A 142 1.73 7.96 3.08
N ILE A 143 0.66 7.82 3.86
CA ILE A 143 -0.37 6.80 3.73
C ILE A 143 -1.70 7.46 3.37
N VAL A 144 -2.45 6.87 2.46
CA VAL A 144 -3.84 7.24 2.19
C VAL A 144 -4.71 6.64 3.29
N TRP A 145 -5.34 7.47 4.08
CA TRP A 145 -6.23 7.07 5.16
C TRP A 145 -7.67 6.87 4.68
N PHE A 146 -8.44 6.16 5.46
CA PHE A 146 -9.89 6.07 5.22
C PHE A 146 -10.53 7.45 5.23
N GLY A 147 -11.37 7.73 4.21
CA GLY A 147 -11.95 9.06 3.99
C GLY A 147 -11.11 10.00 3.13
N GLU A 148 -9.86 9.66 2.81
CA GLU A 148 -9.04 10.41 1.86
C GLU A 148 -9.24 9.91 0.42
N ALA A 149 -9.06 10.80 -0.56
CA ALA A 149 -8.98 10.40 -1.96
C ALA A 149 -7.72 9.54 -2.21
N VAL A 150 -7.80 8.59 -3.11
CA VAL A 150 -6.68 7.72 -3.53
C VAL A 150 -6.04 8.35 -4.77
N PRO A 151 -4.91 9.07 -4.66
CA PRO A 151 -4.36 9.84 -5.77
C PRO A 151 -3.95 8.98 -6.97
N MET A 152 -3.50 7.75 -6.71
CA MET A 152 -3.03 6.83 -7.74
C MET A 152 -4.15 6.05 -8.44
N MET A 153 -5.42 6.29 -8.09
CA MET A 153 -6.54 5.51 -8.62
C MET A 153 -6.72 5.68 -10.14
N GLU A 154 -6.58 6.90 -10.64
CA GLU A 154 -6.69 7.17 -12.08
C GLU A 154 -5.56 6.49 -12.86
N THR A 155 -4.32 6.62 -12.40
CA THR A 155 -3.17 5.94 -13.00
C THR A 155 -3.35 4.43 -12.99
N ALA A 156 -3.80 3.86 -11.88
CA ALA A 156 -4.04 2.43 -11.75
C ALA A 156 -5.15 1.95 -12.68
N ALA A 157 -6.22 2.71 -12.85
CA ALA A 157 -7.31 2.40 -13.77
C ALA A 157 -6.83 2.41 -15.24
N GLN A 158 -6.02 3.39 -15.63
CA GLN A 158 -5.40 3.46 -16.95
C GLN A 158 -4.50 2.23 -17.21
N ILE A 159 -3.69 1.83 -16.21
CA ILE A 159 -2.85 0.63 -16.29
C ILE A 159 -3.72 -0.63 -16.43
N ALA A 160 -4.76 -0.80 -15.59
CA ALA A 160 -5.66 -1.93 -15.64
C ALA A 160 -6.33 -2.10 -17.01
N ALA A 161 -6.71 -1.00 -17.65
CA ALA A 161 -7.30 -0.99 -18.99
C ALA A 161 -6.35 -1.50 -20.10
N THR A 162 -5.02 -1.51 -19.86
CA THR A 162 -4.03 -1.99 -20.84
C THR A 162 -3.65 -3.47 -20.68
N SER A 163 -4.30 -4.20 -19.77
CA SER A 163 -3.94 -5.58 -19.47
C SER A 163 -4.24 -6.56 -20.61
N ASP A 164 -3.31 -7.50 -20.86
CA ASP A 164 -3.55 -8.71 -21.64
C ASP A 164 -3.99 -9.88 -20.73
N ILE A 165 -3.56 -9.83 -19.46
CA ILE A 165 -3.90 -10.76 -18.39
C ILE A 165 -4.03 -9.94 -17.11
N PHE A 166 -5.06 -10.20 -16.30
CA PHE A 166 -5.27 -9.57 -15.01
C PHE A 166 -5.29 -10.61 -13.89
N LEU A 167 -4.44 -10.46 -12.89
CA LEU A 167 -4.30 -11.38 -11.77
C LEU A 167 -4.62 -10.64 -10.45
N ILE A 168 -5.38 -11.29 -9.58
CA ILE A 168 -5.75 -10.77 -8.27
C ILE A 168 -5.17 -11.70 -7.21
N VAL A 169 -4.40 -11.17 -6.26
CA VAL A 169 -3.72 -11.95 -5.23
C VAL A 169 -3.84 -11.29 -3.87
N GLY A 170 -4.26 -12.06 -2.86
CA GLY A 170 -4.25 -11.63 -1.46
C GLY A 170 -5.15 -10.44 -1.13
N THR A 171 -6.20 -10.21 -1.93
CA THR A 171 -7.23 -9.21 -1.62
C THR A 171 -8.61 -9.82 -1.73
N SER A 172 -9.50 -9.38 -0.86
CA SER A 172 -10.90 -9.80 -0.85
C SER A 172 -11.81 -8.86 -1.64
N LEU A 173 -11.24 -7.82 -2.28
CA LEU A 173 -11.95 -6.82 -3.09
C LEU A 173 -13.07 -6.09 -2.32
N VAL A 174 -12.85 -5.76 -1.05
CA VAL A 174 -13.85 -5.05 -0.22
C VAL A 174 -13.44 -3.62 0.12
N VAL A 175 -12.18 -3.24 -0.11
CA VAL A 175 -11.69 -1.88 0.14
C VAL A 175 -11.88 -1.04 -1.13
N TYR A 176 -12.76 -0.05 -1.02
CA TYR A 176 -13.04 0.89 -2.10
C TYR A 176 -12.17 2.16 -1.98
N PRO A 177 -11.75 2.78 -3.10
CA PRO A 177 -12.13 2.48 -4.49
C PRO A 177 -11.28 1.36 -5.16
N ALA A 178 -10.22 0.84 -4.52
CA ALA A 178 -9.30 -0.13 -5.12
C ALA A 178 -10.00 -1.40 -5.67
N ALA A 179 -11.04 -1.87 -4.97
CA ALA A 179 -11.85 -3.02 -5.40
C ALA A 179 -12.46 -2.84 -6.80
N ARG A 180 -12.72 -1.60 -7.23
CA ARG A 180 -13.28 -1.30 -8.56
C ARG A 180 -12.26 -1.33 -9.69
N LEU A 181 -10.98 -1.55 -9.43
CA LEU A 181 -10.00 -1.66 -10.52
C LEU A 181 -10.32 -2.78 -11.50
N ILE A 182 -10.97 -3.83 -11.04
CA ILE A 182 -11.44 -4.94 -11.89
C ILE A 182 -12.44 -4.47 -12.96
N ASP A 183 -13.19 -3.39 -12.71
CA ASP A 183 -14.19 -2.84 -13.63
C ASP A 183 -13.54 -2.14 -14.85
N TYR A 184 -12.27 -1.75 -14.74
CA TYR A 184 -11.51 -1.12 -15.82
C TYR A 184 -10.78 -2.13 -16.71
N VAL A 185 -10.73 -3.40 -16.30
CA VAL A 185 -10.12 -4.46 -17.10
C VAL A 185 -11.08 -4.82 -18.25
N PRO A 186 -10.62 -4.83 -19.51
CA PRO A 186 -11.49 -5.15 -20.66
C PRO A 186 -12.16 -6.51 -20.48
N ASP A 187 -13.44 -6.63 -20.91
CA ASP A 187 -14.26 -7.82 -20.66
C ASP A 187 -13.69 -9.11 -21.25
N GLN A 188 -13.03 -8.98 -22.42
CA GLN A 188 -12.42 -10.12 -23.12
C GLN A 188 -11.13 -10.64 -22.48
N ILE A 189 -10.58 -9.94 -21.49
CA ILE A 189 -9.33 -10.32 -20.83
C ILE A 189 -9.59 -11.36 -19.74
N LYS A 190 -8.74 -12.39 -19.71
CA LYS A 190 -8.79 -13.40 -18.63
C LYS A 190 -8.40 -12.77 -17.31
N LYS A 191 -9.30 -12.89 -16.34
CA LYS A 191 -9.12 -12.46 -14.95
C LYS A 191 -8.93 -13.72 -14.09
N TYR A 192 -7.87 -13.75 -13.31
CA TYR A 192 -7.55 -14.84 -12.38
C TYR A 192 -7.60 -14.33 -10.95
N VAL A 193 -8.15 -15.13 -10.04
CA VAL A 193 -8.28 -14.83 -8.61
C VAL A 193 -7.68 -15.95 -7.80
#